data_c37d3d162b71c89d1d49fffa62982fb0
#
_entry.id   c37d3d162b71c89d1d49fffa62982fb0
#
_cell.length_a   1.000
_cell.length_b   1.000
_cell.length_c   1.000
_cell.angle_alpha   90.00
_cell.angle_beta   90.00
_cell.angle_gamma   90.00
#
_symmetry.space_group_name_H-M   'P 1'
#
loop_
_entity.id
_entity.type
_entity.pdbx_description
1 polymer ?
#
loop_
_entity_poly.entity_id
_entity_poly.type
_entity_poly.pdbx_seq_one_letter_code
_entity_poly.pdbx_strand_id
1 'polypeptide(L)'
;MHPQRLILIVAITLGVGYGWLRGAFDVPARADASSLTGQNATARGLQKATFAAGCFWCVESDFDKVKGVVETISGYTGGSVRNPTYEQVSSGGTGHTEAVEILFDPAVVSYEQLLEHYWRNVDPFAANRQFCDVGAQYRPEIFVHDEAQRAAAEASRQRIQQRLSQMIVVKITDAVPFYRAEAYHQDYYKTHPVQYRYYRWRCGRDSRLEDIWRGRT
;
A
#
# COMPACT_ATOMS: atom_id res chain seq x y z
N MET A 1 -4.88 31.78 70.31
CA MET A 1 -4.12 30.73 71.00
C MET A 1 -4.95 29.45 70.95
N HIS A 2 -4.64 28.54 70.02
CA HIS A 2 -5.29 27.24 69.88
C HIS A 2 -4.21 26.16 69.90
N PRO A 3 -4.31 25.12 70.69
CA PRO A 3 -3.29 24.08 70.84
C PRO A 3 -3.48 23.06 69.72
N GLN A 4 -2.38 22.73 69.07
CA GLN A 4 -2.25 21.62 68.07
C GLN A 4 -2.33 20.28 68.82
N ARG A 5 -3.21 19.40 68.41
CA ARG A 5 -3.24 18.00 68.85
C ARG A 5 -2.40 17.15 67.85
N LEU A 6 -1.32 16.63 68.43
CA LEU A 6 -0.44 15.66 67.76
C LEU A 6 -1.13 14.29 67.84
N ILE A 7 -1.42 13.72 66.67
CA ILE A 7 -1.90 12.33 66.53
C ILE A 7 -0.71 11.48 66.06
N LEU A 8 -0.30 10.61 66.96
CA LEU A 8 0.72 9.60 66.73
C LEU A 8 0.08 8.42 66.01
N ILE A 9 0.45 8.18 64.73
CA ILE A 9 0.05 6.98 63.98
C ILE A 9 1.20 5.97 64.11
N VAL A 10 0.93 4.88 64.80
CA VAL A 10 1.81 3.71 64.85
C VAL A 10 1.63 2.89 63.58
N ALA A 11 2.66 2.86 62.77
CA ALA A 11 2.68 1.99 61.58
C ALA A 11 3.16 0.59 61.97
N ILE A 12 2.25 -0.38 61.88
CA ILE A 12 2.58 -1.81 62.01
C ILE A 12 3.00 -2.29 60.62
N THR A 13 4.28 -2.57 60.42
CA THR A 13 4.80 -3.19 59.21
C THR A 13 4.63 -4.71 59.30
N LEU A 14 3.61 -5.24 58.63
CA LEU A 14 3.53 -6.66 58.32
C LEU A 14 4.29 -6.91 57.00
N GLY A 15 5.48 -7.51 57.10
CA GLY A 15 6.25 -7.97 55.96
C GLY A 15 5.59 -9.20 55.35
N VAL A 16 4.99 -9.02 54.18
CA VAL A 16 4.60 -10.13 53.30
C VAL A 16 5.57 -10.12 52.14
N GLY A 17 6.49 -11.09 52.14
CA GLY A 17 7.43 -11.33 51.05
C GLY A 17 6.67 -11.78 49.79
N TYR A 18 6.52 -10.91 48.81
CA TYR A 18 6.10 -11.30 47.45
C TYR A 18 7.32 -11.70 46.66
N GLY A 19 7.52 -13.02 46.56
CA GLY A 19 8.43 -13.62 45.59
C GLY A 19 7.92 -13.36 44.18
N TRP A 20 8.58 -12.46 43.45
CA TRP A 20 8.36 -12.26 42.02
C TRP A 20 8.95 -13.44 41.26
N LEU A 21 8.12 -14.43 40.94
CA LEU A 21 8.39 -15.38 39.86
C LEU A 21 8.31 -14.59 38.53
N ARG A 22 9.49 -14.18 38.02
CA ARG A 22 9.63 -13.72 36.65
C ARG A 22 9.49 -14.94 35.71
N GLY A 23 8.27 -15.37 35.43
CA GLY A 23 7.99 -16.17 34.27
C GLY A 23 8.07 -15.24 33.06
N ALA A 24 9.18 -15.32 32.34
CA ALA A 24 9.25 -14.77 31.00
C ALA A 24 8.26 -15.57 30.17
N PHE A 25 7.09 -15.00 29.90
CA PHE A 25 6.24 -15.47 28.81
C PHE A 25 6.96 -15.05 27.52
N ASP A 26 7.73 -15.99 26.94
CA ASP A 26 8.13 -15.90 25.55
C ASP A 26 6.84 -15.89 24.73
N VAL A 27 6.39 -14.71 24.38
CA VAL A 27 5.38 -14.53 23.34
C VAL A 27 6.10 -14.91 22.06
N PRO A 28 5.74 -16.03 21.39
CA PRO A 28 6.37 -16.37 20.12
C PRO A 28 6.16 -15.19 19.19
N ALA A 29 7.26 -14.76 18.54
CA ALA A 29 7.20 -13.74 17.50
C ALA A 29 6.07 -14.10 16.55
N ARG A 30 5.10 -13.22 16.39
CA ARG A 30 3.97 -13.40 15.50
C ARG A 30 4.55 -13.71 14.14
N ALA A 31 4.40 -14.94 13.66
CA ALA A 31 4.77 -15.31 12.31
C ALA A 31 4.12 -14.28 11.37
N ASP A 32 4.93 -13.66 10.51
CA ASP A 32 4.47 -12.62 9.60
C ASP A 32 3.24 -13.13 8.84
N ALA A 33 2.11 -12.48 9.03
CA ALA A 33 0.87 -12.81 8.34
C ALA A 33 1.07 -12.77 6.80
N SER A 34 2.03 -11.97 6.32
CA SER A 34 2.44 -11.92 4.91
C SER A 34 3.02 -13.23 4.39
N SER A 35 3.75 -14.00 5.23
CA SER A 35 4.33 -15.29 4.82
C SER A 35 3.27 -16.39 4.66
N LEU A 36 2.25 -16.39 5.51
CA LEU A 36 1.13 -17.33 5.43
C LEU A 36 0.23 -17.06 4.22
N THR A 37 0.02 -15.78 3.89
CA THR A 37 -0.75 -15.37 2.72
C THR A 37 -0.04 -15.78 1.43
N GLY A 38 1.29 -15.58 1.35
CA GLY A 38 2.09 -15.95 0.18
C GLY A 38 2.12 -17.45 -0.09
N GLN A 39 2.28 -18.29 0.93
CA GLN A 39 2.28 -19.75 0.78
C GLN A 39 0.92 -20.28 0.34
N ASN A 40 -0.17 -19.77 0.88
CA ASN A 40 -1.53 -20.14 0.49
C ASN A 40 -1.87 -19.66 -0.94
N ALA A 41 -1.37 -18.52 -1.37
CA ALA A 41 -1.54 -18.00 -2.72
C ALA A 41 -0.85 -18.89 -3.76
N THR A 42 0.41 -19.28 -3.51
CA THR A 42 1.17 -20.18 -4.39
C THR A 42 0.51 -21.56 -4.50
N ALA A 43 0.02 -22.12 -3.37
CA ALA A 43 -0.69 -23.40 -3.38
C ALA A 43 -2.00 -23.35 -4.20
N ARG A 44 -2.58 -22.17 -4.41
CA ARG A 44 -3.78 -21.95 -5.24
C ARG A 44 -3.45 -21.55 -6.68
N GLY A 45 -2.18 -21.50 -7.07
CA GLY A 45 -1.75 -21.06 -8.39
C GLY A 45 -1.90 -19.56 -8.65
N LEU A 46 -2.17 -18.77 -7.61
CA LEU A 46 -2.29 -17.31 -7.74
C LEU A 46 -0.94 -16.68 -8.00
N GLN A 47 -0.95 -15.60 -8.76
CA GLN A 47 0.23 -14.77 -9.02
C GLN A 47 0.08 -13.41 -8.35
N LYS A 48 1.22 -12.70 -8.25
CA LYS A 48 1.34 -11.40 -7.60
C LYS A 48 1.73 -10.34 -8.62
N ALA A 49 1.11 -9.15 -8.52
CA ALA A 49 1.53 -7.93 -9.20
C ALA A 49 1.61 -6.79 -8.19
N THR A 50 2.47 -5.78 -8.41
CA THR A 50 2.58 -4.63 -7.52
C THR A 50 2.69 -3.34 -8.32
N PHE A 51 1.75 -2.42 -8.09
CA PHE A 51 1.62 -1.17 -8.83
C PHE A 51 1.50 0.04 -7.90
N ALA A 52 2.20 1.11 -8.26
CA ALA A 52 2.06 2.44 -7.68
C ALA A 52 1.48 3.40 -8.73
N ALA A 53 0.39 4.07 -8.41
CA ALA A 53 -0.30 5.03 -9.29
C ALA A 53 -0.94 6.18 -8.48
N GLY A 54 -0.22 6.73 -7.50
CA GLY A 54 -0.71 7.75 -6.56
C GLY A 54 -1.44 7.13 -5.38
N CYS A 55 -2.43 7.83 -4.84
CA CYS A 55 -3.19 7.38 -3.68
C CYS A 55 -3.68 5.93 -3.81
N PHE A 56 -3.22 5.08 -2.91
CA PHE A 56 -3.51 3.64 -2.95
C PHE A 56 -5.01 3.32 -2.77
N TRP A 57 -5.83 4.19 -2.13
CA TRP A 57 -7.28 4.00 -2.08
C TRP A 57 -7.91 3.96 -3.47
N CYS A 58 -7.39 4.80 -4.39
CA CYS A 58 -7.86 4.82 -5.78
C CYS A 58 -7.38 3.59 -6.53
N VAL A 59 -6.09 3.24 -6.38
CA VAL A 59 -5.50 2.08 -7.05
C VAL A 59 -6.18 0.78 -6.61
N GLU A 60 -6.38 0.58 -5.30
CA GLU A 60 -7.12 -0.54 -4.73
C GLU A 60 -8.55 -0.62 -5.31
N SER A 61 -9.30 0.49 -5.26
CA SER A 61 -10.66 0.56 -5.83
C SER A 61 -10.71 0.26 -7.32
N ASP A 62 -9.67 0.62 -8.09
CA ASP A 62 -9.64 0.37 -9.52
C ASP A 62 -9.36 -1.10 -9.81
N PHE A 63 -8.42 -1.74 -9.11
CA PHE A 63 -8.05 -3.14 -9.34
C PHE A 63 -9.05 -4.15 -8.74
N ASP A 64 -9.70 -3.84 -7.63
CA ASP A 64 -10.75 -4.72 -7.05
C ASP A 64 -11.92 -5.00 -8.01
N LYS A 65 -12.11 -4.17 -9.02
CA LYS A 65 -13.16 -4.33 -10.04
C LYS A 65 -12.75 -5.25 -11.18
N VAL A 66 -11.49 -5.64 -11.24
CA VAL A 66 -10.96 -6.48 -12.33
C VAL A 66 -11.31 -7.94 -12.02
N LYS A 67 -12.08 -8.56 -12.91
CA LYS A 67 -12.40 -9.99 -12.78
C LYS A 67 -11.11 -10.81 -12.83
N GLY A 68 -10.91 -11.69 -11.85
CA GLY A 68 -9.69 -12.49 -11.71
C GLY A 68 -8.72 -11.94 -10.66
N VAL A 69 -8.88 -10.69 -10.21
CA VAL A 69 -8.24 -10.19 -8.98
C VAL A 69 -8.94 -10.84 -7.79
N VAL A 70 -8.14 -11.43 -6.91
CA VAL A 70 -8.61 -12.19 -5.73
C VAL A 70 -8.47 -11.37 -4.46
N GLU A 71 -7.40 -10.58 -4.36
CA GLU A 71 -7.12 -9.72 -3.22
C GLU A 71 -6.27 -8.52 -3.65
N THR A 72 -6.54 -7.37 -3.09
CA THR A 72 -5.70 -6.19 -3.17
C THR A 72 -5.26 -5.78 -1.77
N ILE A 73 -4.02 -5.31 -1.64
CA ILE A 73 -3.45 -4.89 -0.37
C ILE A 73 -2.80 -3.53 -0.57
N SER A 74 -3.34 -2.49 0.05
CA SER A 74 -2.71 -1.17 0.10
C SER A 74 -1.48 -1.19 1.01
N GLY A 75 -0.38 -0.55 0.57
CA GLY A 75 0.87 -0.56 1.33
C GLY A 75 1.95 0.35 0.77
N TYR A 76 3.17 0.11 1.23
CA TYR A 76 4.35 0.92 0.96
C TYR A 76 5.48 0.05 0.43
N THR A 77 6.17 0.50 -0.62
CA THR A 77 7.34 -0.20 -1.18
C THR A 77 8.29 0.77 -1.89
N GLY A 78 9.43 0.30 -2.33
CA GLY A 78 10.40 1.08 -3.10
C GLY A 78 11.29 2.02 -2.27
N GLY A 79 11.14 2.03 -0.94
CA GLY A 79 11.93 2.82 -0.01
C GLY A 79 12.91 1.99 0.81
N SER A 80 13.60 2.67 1.74
CA SER A 80 14.66 2.06 2.57
C SER A 80 14.26 1.88 4.04
N VAL A 81 13.22 2.56 4.52
CA VAL A 81 12.76 2.47 5.91
C VAL A 81 12.02 1.16 6.11
N ARG A 82 12.42 0.37 7.12
CA ARG A 82 11.75 -0.91 7.45
C ARG A 82 10.50 -0.64 8.28
N ASN A 83 9.40 -1.32 7.95
CA ASN A 83 8.11 -1.19 8.62
C ASN A 83 7.68 0.28 8.81
N PRO A 84 7.60 1.07 7.72
CA PRO A 84 7.26 2.48 7.83
C PRO A 84 5.81 2.64 8.26
N THR A 85 5.52 3.74 8.98
CA THR A 85 4.15 4.17 9.25
C THR A 85 3.65 5.11 8.17
N TYR A 86 2.31 5.29 8.10
CA TYR A 86 1.71 6.26 7.18
C TYR A 86 2.27 7.67 7.36
N GLU A 87 2.43 8.11 8.60
CA GLU A 87 2.96 9.45 8.91
C GLU A 87 4.38 9.62 8.36
N GLN A 88 5.21 8.58 8.46
CA GLN A 88 6.58 8.63 7.93
C GLN A 88 6.57 8.70 6.39
N VAL A 89 5.75 7.88 5.73
CA VAL A 89 5.67 7.88 4.26
C VAL A 89 5.06 9.17 3.74
N SER A 90 3.95 9.63 4.33
CA SER A 90 3.24 10.84 3.91
C SER A 90 4.06 12.12 4.13
N SER A 91 4.92 12.14 5.17
CA SER A 91 5.86 13.25 5.41
C SER A 91 7.02 13.28 4.40
N GLY A 92 7.23 12.22 3.64
CA GLY A 92 8.35 12.08 2.71
C GLY A 92 9.64 11.62 3.40
N GLY A 93 10.69 11.40 2.61
CA GLY A 93 12.04 11.04 3.13
C GLY A 93 12.25 9.54 3.38
N THR A 94 11.22 8.69 3.39
CA THR A 94 11.36 7.23 3.53
C THR A 94 11.82 6.54 2.24
N GLY A 95 11.65 7.22 1.09
CA GLY A 95 11.84 6.65 -0.24
C GLY A 95 10.70 5.74 -0.70
N HIS A 96 9.75 5.40 0.19
CA HIS A 96 8.59 4.58 -0.18
C HIS A 96 7.60 5.35 -1.06
N THR A 97 6.89 4.59 -1.90
CA THR A 97 5.67 5.05 -2.56
C THR A 97 4.47 4.27 -2.02
N GLU A 98 3.30 4.91 -2.04
CA GLU A 98 2.03 4.21 -1.89
C GLU A 98 1.86 3.27 -3.08
N ALA A 99 1.55 2.02 -2.81
CA ALA A 99 1.40 0.97 -3.81
C ALA A 99 0.31 -0.03 -3.40
N VAL A 100 -0.16 -0.79 -4.38
CA VAL A 100 -1.08 -1.90 -4.14
C VAL A 100 -0.44 -3.18 -4.62
N GLU A 101 -0.37 -4.17 -3.74
CA GLU A 101 -0.05 -5.55 -4.07
C GLU A 101 -1.34 -6.27 -4.42
N ILE A 102 -1.35 -6.99 -5.54
CA ILE A 102 -2.51 -7.62 -6.14
C ILE A 102 -2.24 -9.11 -6.25
N LEU A 103 -3.10 -9.93 -5.66
CA LEU A 103 -3.16 -11.36 -5.92
C LEU A 103 -4.21 -11.63 -6.99
N PHE A 104 -3.83 -12.32 -8.06
CA PHE A 104 -4.72 -12.60 -9.18
C PHE A 104 -4.63 -14.04 -9.66
N ASP A 105 -5.72 -14.52 -10.23
CA ASP A 105 -5.80 -15.83 -10.87
C ASP A 105 -5.38 -15.69 -12.35
N PRO A 106 -4.20 -16.22 -12.74
CA PRO A 106 -3.70 -16.11 -14.12
C PRO A 106 -4.54 -16.89 -15.14
N ALA A 107 -5.41 -17.80 -14.70
CA ALA A 107 -6.37 -18.47 -15.58
C ALA A 107 -7.57 -17.57 -15.95
N VAL A 108 -7.79 -16.49 -15.20
CA VAL A 108 -8.92 -15.56 -15.41
C VAL A 108 -8.48 -14.22 -15.95
N VAL A 109 -7.35 -13.68 -15.47
CA VAL A 109 -6.77 -12.42 -15.93
C VAL A 109 -5.26 -12.55 -16.05
N SER A 110 -4.68 -12.11 -17.16
CA SER A 110 -3.22 -12.14 -17.34
C SER A 110 -2.55 -10.89 -16.76
N TYR A 111 -1.23 -10.97 -16.53
CA TYR A 111 -0.45 -9.83 -16.09
C TYR A 111 -0.49 -8.67 -17.11
N GLU A 112 -0.50 -8.98 -18.40
CA GLU A 112 -0.62 -7.99 -19.47
C GLU A 112 -1.95 -7.24 -19.41
N GLN A 113 -3.04 -7.94 -19.08
CA GLN A 113 -4.35 -7.29 -18.87
C GLN A 113 -4.35 -6.38 -17.63
N LEU A 114 -3.65 -6.78 -16.56
CA LEU A 114 -3.45 -5.91 -15.39
C LEU A 114 -2.59 -4.69 -15.74
N LEU A 115 -1.56 -4.84 -16.59
CA LEU A 115 -0.78 -3.71 -17.11
C LEU A 115 -1.63 -2.75 -17.96
N GLU A 116 -2.51 -3.27 -18.83
CA GLU A 116 -3.41 -2.42 -19.61
C GLU A 116 -4.36 -1.65 -18.69
N HIS A 117 -4.88 -2.32 -17.65
CA HIS A 117 -5.69 -1.68 -16.62
C HIS A 117 -4.91 -0.62 -15.84
N TYR A 118 -3.66 -0.89 -15.47
CA TYR A 118 -2.76 0.07 -14.82
C TYR A 118 -2.60 1.34 -15.67
N TRP A 119 -2.26 1.18 -16.97
CA TRP A 119 -2.05 2.31 -17.87
C TRP A 119 -3.29 3.18 -18.05
N ARG A 120 -4.49 2.58 -18.00
CA ARG A 120 -5.77 3.30 -18.06
C ARG A 120 -6.10 4.09 -16.80
N ASN A 121 -5.42 3.79 -15.70
CA ASN A 121 -5.71 4.36 -14.37
C ASN A 121 -4.54 5.17 -13.78
N VAL A 122 -3.53 5.50 -14.56
CA VAL A 122 -2.37 6.31 -14.14
C VAL A 122 -2.18 7.50 -15.08
N ASP A 123 -1.70 8.65 -14.55
CA ASP A 123 -1.12 9.69 -15.39
C ASP A 123 0.36 9.35 -15.65
N PRO A 124 0.70 8.84 -16.85
CA PRO A 124 2.04 8.34 -17.12
C PRO A 124 3.06 9.46 -17.33
N PHE A 125 2.66 10.71 -17.29
CA PHE A 125 3.49 11.89 -17.55
C PHE A 125 3.87 12.64 -16.27
N ALA A 126 3.26 12.29 -15.14
CA ALA A 126 3.42 12.99 -13.88
C ALA A 126 4.45 12.30 -12.97
N ALA A 127 5.70 12.79 -12.96
CA ALA A 127 6.73 12.32 -12.03
C ALA A 127 6.48 12.85 -10.61
N ASN A 128 6.74 12.03 -9.59
CA ASN A 128 6.61 12.39 -8.17
C ASN A 128 5.26 13.03 -7.80
N ARG A 129 4.21 12.64 -8.48
CA ARG A 129 2.84 13.05 -8.20
C ARG A 129 1.85 12.20 -8.97
N GLN A 130 0.59 12.17 -8.53
CA GLN A 130 -0.53 11.72 -9.34
C GLN A 130 -1.77 12.60 -9.04
N PHE A 131 -2.35 13.16 -10.10
CA PHE A 131 -3.52 14.03 -10.01
C PHE A 131 -3.31 15.17 -9.02
N CYS A 132 -4.06 15.21 -7.90
CA CYS A 132 -3.92 16.23 -6.86
C CYS A 132 -2.83 15.92 -5.82
N ASP A 133 -2.37 14.68 -5.74
CA ASP A 133 -1.40 14.25 -4.73
C ASP A 133 0.02 14.55 -5.21
N VAL A 134 0.76 15.33 -4.42
CA VAL A 134 2.10 15.81 -4.76
C VAL A 134 3.12 15.26 -3.77
N GLY A 135 4.17 14.64 -4.29
CA GLY A 135 5.27 14.07 -3.51
C GLY A 135 5.77 12.75 -4.10
N ALA A 136 7.01 12.38 -3.78
CA ALA A 136 7.62 11.15 -4.25
C ALA A 136 6.87 9.88 -3.79
N GLN A 137 6.14 9.97 -2.68
CA GLN A 137 5.28 8.91 -2.18
C GLN A 137 4.05 8.63 -3.06
N TYR A 138 3.78 9.47 -4.05
CA TYR A 138 2.71 9.28 -5.04
C TYR A 138 3.25 9.07 -6.45
N ARG A 139 4.54 8.75 -6.60
CA ARG A 139 5.13 8.50 -7.91
C ARG A 139 4.52 7.26 -8.56
N PRO A 140 4.31 7.27 -9.89
CA PRO A 140 3.89 6.08 -10.61
C PRO A 140 5.08 5.14 -10.84
N GLU A 141 4.90 3.86 -10.52
CA GLU A 141 5.95 2.84 -10.64
C GLU A 141 5.34 1.44 -10.78
N ILE A 142 5.97 0.57 -11.57
CA ILE A 142 5.63 -0.85 -11.71
C ILE A 142 6.76 -1.65 -11.07
N PHE A 143 6.41 -2.46 -10.06
CA PHE A 143 7.35 -3.34 -9.37
C PHE A 143 7.19 -4.76 -9.91
N VAL A 144 8.24 -5.29 -10.54
CA VAL A 144 8.19 -6.60 -11.21
C VAL A 144 8.79 -7.69 -10.33
N HIS A 145 8.11 -8.83 -10.24
CA HIS A 145 8.49 -9.94 -9.37
C HIS A 145 9.36 -10.99 -10.05
N ASP A 146 9.42 -10.97 -11.39
CA ASP A 146 10.22 -11.89 -12.20
C ASP A 146 10.51 -11.30 -13.59
N GLU A 147 11.34 -11.99 -14.38
CA GLU A 147 11.74 -11.57 -15.73
C GLU A 147 10.59 -11.58 -16.73
N ALA A 148 9.59 -12.45 -16.56
CA ALA A 148 8.43 -12.46 -17.45
C ALA A 148 7.58 -11.20 -17.25
N GLN A 149 7.36 -10.78 -15.98
CA GLN A 149 6.71 -9.51 -15.66
C GLN A 149 7.52 -8.32 -16.17
N ARG A 150 8.85 -8.35 -16.04
CA ARG A 150 9.73 -7.29 -16.56
C ARG A 150 9.57 -7.13 -18.06
N ALA A 151 9.69 -8.21 -18.81
CA ALA A 151 9.55 -8.18 -20.26
C ALA A 151 8.15 -7.67 -20.69
N ALA A 152 7.09 -8.12 -20.03
CA ALA A 152 5.72 -7.68 -20.30
C ALA A 152 5.52 -6.20 -19.97
N ALA A 153 6.03 -5.72 -18.82
CA ALA A 153 5.93 -4.33 -18.39
C ALA A 153 6.67 -3.39 -19.35
N GLU A 154 7.89 -3.73 -19.76
CA GLU A 154 8.68 -2.94 -20.69
C GLU A 154 8.03 -2.89 -22.09
N ALA A 155 7.57 -4.02 -22.59
CA ALA A 155 6.84 -4.08 -23.87
C ALA A 155 5.54 -3.25 -23.81
N SER A 156 4.81 -3.32 -22.71
CA SER A 156 3.59 -2.53 -22.52
C SER A 156 3.90 -1.02 -22.48
N ARG A 157 4.95 -0.60 -21.74
CA ARG A 157 5.39 0.80 -21.68
C ARG A 157 5.74 1.34 -23.06
N GLN A 158 6.46 0.57 -23.88
CA GLN A 158 6.80 0.97 -25.24
C GLN A 158 5.54 1.16 -26.10
N ARG A 159 4.58 0.22 -26.06
CA ARG A 159 3.30 0.34 -26.79
C ARG A 159 2.53 1.59 -26.37
N ILE A 160 2.43 1.84 -25.06
CA ILE A 160 1.70 2.99 -24.53
C ILE A 160 2.41 4.31 -24.88
N GLN A 161 3.74 4.35 -24.80
CA GLN A 161 4.51 5.54 -25.20
C GLN A 161 4.31 5.88 -26.70
N GLN A 162 4.31 4.87 -27.58
CA GLN A 162 4.01 5.06 -29.00
C GLN A 162 2.57 5.57 -29.21
N ARG A 163 1.61 4.96 -28.52
CA ARG A 163 0.18 5.32 -28.62
C ARG A 163 -0.09 6.75 -28.14
N LEU A 164 0.52 7.14 -27.04
CA LEU A 164 0.35 8.48 -26.47
C LEU A 164 1.24 9.53 -27.16
N SER A 165 2.25 9.12 -27.93
CA SER A 165 3.21 9.99 -28.63
C SER A 165 3.91 10.98 -27.69
N GLN A 166 4.13 10.57 -26.42
CA GLN A 166 4.75 11.38 -25.38
C GLN A 166 5.61 10.50 -24.47
N MET A 167 6.71 11.07 -23.94
CA MET A 167 7.61 10.34 -23.03
C MET A 167 6.90 9.99 -21.72
N ILE A 168 6.99 8.73 -21.33
CA ILE A 168 6.43 8.17 -20.11
C ILE A 168 7.46 8.21 -18.99
N VAL A 169 7.09 8.71 -17.80
CA VAL A 169 7.96 8.81 -16.63
C VAL A 169 7.84 7.62 -15.67
N VAL A 170 6.89 6.71 -15.90
CA VAL A 170 6.68 5.51 -15.08
C VAL A 170 7.93 4.63 -15.12
N LYS A 171 8.47 4.34 -13.93
CA LYS A 171 9.59 3.43 -13.78
C LYS A 171 9.12 1.98 -13.71
N ILE A 172 9.99 1.07 -14.14
CA ILE A 172 9.84 -0.38 -13.97
C ILE A 172 11.06 -0.83 -13.18
N THR A 173 10.85 -1.33 -11.97
CA THR A 173 11.91 -1.72 -11.03
C THR A 173 11.64 -3.10 -10.45
N ASP A 174 12.68 -3.76 -9.92
CA ASP A 174 12.49 -5.02 -9.22
C ASP A 174 11.66 -4.82 -7.96
N ALA A 175 10.79 -5.78 -7.66
CA ALA A 175 10.05 -5.79 -6.42
C ALA A 175 11.00 -5.90 -5.22
N VAL A 176 10.80 -5.02 -4.26
CA VAL A 176 11.51 -4.98 -2.98
C VAL A 176 10.50 -5.21 -1.86
N PRO A 177 10.90 -5.30 -0.58
CA PRO A 177 9.96 -5.54 0.50
C PRO A 177 8.74 -4.61 0.45
N PHE A 178 7.56 -5.22 0.50
CA PHE A 178 6.28 -4.54 0.58
C PHE A 178 5.80 -4.54 2.03
N TYR A 179 5.37 -3.39 2.52
CA TYR A 179 4.85 -3.21 3.87
C TYR A 179 3.37 -2.86 3.79
N ARG A 180 2.52 -3.73 4.31
CA ARG A 180 1.07 -3.50 4.36
C ARG A 180 0.78 -2.21 5.13
N ALA A 181 -0.04 -1.34 4.58
CA ALA A 181 -0.52 -0.15 5.27
C ALA A 181 -1.50 -0.53 6.39
N GLU A 182 -1.74 0.41 7.28
CA GLU A 182 -2.59 0.25 8.45
C GLU A 182 -4.00 -0.20 8.07
N ALA A 183 -4.69 -0.89 8.99
CA ALA A 183 -5.98 -1.52 8.71
C ALA A 183 -7.05 -0.53 8.22
N TYR A 184 -7.00 0.73 8.68
CA TYR A 184 -7.96 1.77 8.27
C TYR A 184 -7.78 2.25 6.83
N HIS A 185 -6.66 1.91 6.17
CA HIS A 185 -6.43 2.19 4.75
C HIS A 185 -6.96 1.09 3.83
N GLN A 186 -7.07 -0.14 4.34
CA GLN A 186 -7.54 -1.27 3.52
C GLN A 186 -9.04 -1.10 3.22
N ASP A 187 -9.43 -1.34 1.97
CA ASP A 187 -10.83 -1.25 1.53
C ASP A 187 -11.47 0.12 1.83
N TYR A 188 -10.67 1.20 1.87
CA TYR A 188 -11.17 2.53 2.26
C TYR A 188 -12.37 2.96 1.42
N TYR A 189 -12.38 2.67 0.14
CA TYR A 189 -13.49 3.01 -0.76
C TYR A 189 -14.79 2.26 -0.43
N LYS A 190 -14.70 1.09 0.23
CA LYS A 190 -15.86 0.30 0.71
C LYS A 190 -16.35 0.81 2.06
N THR A 191 -15.42 1.09 2.97
CA THR A 191 -15.71 1.49 4.35
C THR A 191 -16.10 2.97 4.48
N HIS A 192 -15.59 3.83 3.58
CA HIS A 192 -15.82 5.28 3.56
C HIS A 192 -16.27 5.78 2.16
N PRO A 193 -17.37 5.24 1.59
CA PRO A 193 -17.70 5.45 0.18
C PRO A 193 -18.02 6.91 -0.18
N VAL A 194 -18.54 7.71 0.75
CA VAL A 194 -18.86 9.11 0.51
C VAL A 194 -17.59 9.96 0.45
N GLN A 195 -16.72 9.79 1.45
CA GLN A 195 -15.43 10.50 1.55
C GLN A 195 -14.54 10.14 0.37
N TYR A 196 -14.45 8.85 0.02
CA TYR A 196 -13.68 8.37 -1.11
C TYR A 196 -14.15 8.97 -2.45
N ARG A 197 -15.47 8.94 -2.72
CA ARG A 197 -16.03 9.52 -3.96
C ARG A 197 -15.78 11.01 -4.06
N TYR A 198 -15.95 11.75 -2.95
CA TYR A 198 -15.63 13.18 -2.89
C TYR A 198 -14.14 13.44 -3.16
N TYR A 199 -13.25 12.71 -2.52
CA TYR A 199 -11.81 12.81 -2.74
C TYR A 199 -11.44 12.55 -4.21
N ARG A 200 -11.87 11.42 -4.79
CA ARG A 200 -11.58 11.04 -6.18
C ARG A 200 -12.07 12.10 -7.17
N TRP A 201 -13.28 12.59 -6.98
CA TRP A 201 -13.85 13.69 -7.79
C TRP A 201 -13.06 14.97 -7.62
N ARG A 202 -12.79 15.40 -6.39
CA ARG A 202 -12.06 16.63 -6.08
C ARG A 202 -10.64 16.63 -6.66
N CYS A 203 -9.97 15.48 -6.66
CA CYS A 203 -8.66 15.29 -7.28
C CYS A 203 -8.68 15.36 -8.81
N GLY A 204 -9.83 15.33 -9.46
CA GLY A 204 -9.96 15.37 -10.92
C GLY A 204 -9.36 14.15 -11.62
N ARG A 205 -9.22 13.00 -10.92
CA ARG A 205 -8.56 11.80 -11.45
C ARG A 205 -9.23 11.32 -12.72
N ASP A 206 -10.53 11.11 -12.71
CA ASP A 206 -11.27 10.55 -13.84
C ASP A 206 -11.26 11.49 -15.05
N SER A 207 -11.42 12.80 -14.84
CA SER A 207 -11.33 13.81 -15.90
C SER A 207 -9.94 13.83 -16.56
N ARG A 208 -8.88 13.77 -15.75
CA ARG A 208 -7.51 13.73 -16.28
C ARG A 208 -7.23 12.47 -17.09
N LEU A 209 -7.71 11.32 -16.63
CA LEU A 209 -7.59 10.05 -17.37
C LEU A 209 -8.36 10.09 -18.68
N GLU A 210 -9.56 10.65 -18.69
CA GLU A 210 -10.32 10.87 -19.91
C GLU A 210 -9.56 11.75 -20.90
N ASP A 211 -8.95 12.85 -20.46
CA ASP A 211 -8.14 13.73 -21.33
C ASP A 211 -6.92 13.00 -21.93
N ILE A 212 -6.22 12.17 -21.14
CA ILE A 212 -5.08 11.39 -21.61
C ILE A 212 -5.49 10.42 -22.71
N TRP A 213 -6.65 9.78 -22.57
CA TRP A 213 -7.10 8.70 -23.46
C TRP A 213 -8.06 9.16 -24.57
N ARG A 214 -8.48 10.43 -24.57
CA ARG A 214 -9.43 10.97 -25.56
C ARG A 214 -8.92 10.78 -26.99
N GLY A 215 -9.71 10.05 -27.82
CA GLY A 215 -9.38 9.75 -29.21
C GLY A 215 -8.22 8.78 -29.40
N ARG A 216 -7.81 8.05 -28.36
CA ARG A 216 -6.67 7.13 -28.34
C ARG A 216 -7.04 5.72 -27.88
N THR A 217 -8.25 5.29 -28.19
CA THR A 217 -8.79 3.94 -27.87
C THR A 217 -8.21 2.84 -28.74
#